data_72bdd6c4e7f8ef9a32ff86636d40b31a
#
_entry.id   72bdd6c4e7f8ef9a32ff86636d40b31a
#
_cell.length_a   1.000
_cell.length_b   1.000
_cell.length_c   1.000
_cell.angle_alpha   90.00
_cell.angle_beta   90.00
_cell.angle_gamma   90.00
#
_symmetry.space_group_name_H-M   'P 1'
#
loop_
_entity.id
_entity.type
_entity.pdbx_description
1 polymer ?
#
loop_
_entity_poly.entity_id
_entity_poly.type
_entity_poly.pdbx_seq_one_letter_code
_entity_poly.pdbx_strand_id
1 'polypeptide(L)'
;KGRKTQFVTWVLYNQSMSEILLNVHVVMFSLREEALHVLLTPAEGRTWGLPHAQVQATESLEDAAARAFAGQIDKRQAHLEQLYTYGDPERDPRWRLVSVVYFALVPTNAQQASGKMRWFRVNSLPPLAHDHADITAYALRRLRYKLEYSAVGFQLLPSEFTLSELQHTYEIILGETLDKRNFRRRLLGSGIIEETPHQRSGEGRPARLYRYRPDAVAEVKARRLFP
;
A
#
# COMPACT_ATOMS: atom_id res chain seq x y z
N LYS A 1 -16.30 51.18 29.97
CA LYS A 1 -16.47 49.99 30.88
C LYS A 1 -16.87 48.78 30.03
N GLY A 2 -16.05 47.74 30.03
CA GLY A 2 -16.47 46.45 29.48
C GLY A 2 -15.67 45.96 28.27
N ARG A 3 -14.37 45.58 28.43
CA ARG A 3 -13.60 44.72 27.50
C ARG A 3 -12.38 44.13 28.19
N LYS A 4 -12.56 43.35 29.24
CA LYS A 4 -11.43 42.64 29.90
C LYS A 4 -11.75 41.19 30.31
N THR A 5 -12.86 40.58 29.89
CA THR A 5 -13.26 39.28 30.45
C THR A 5 -13.21 38.10 29.46
N GLN A 6 -12.78 38.30 28.21
CA GLN A 6 -12.75 37.21 27.21
C GLN A 6 -11.36 36.56 26.97
N PHE A 7 -10.28 37.15 27.49
CA PHE A 7 -8.92 36.61 27.28
C PHE A 7 -8.47 35.60 28.35
N VAL A 8 -9.15 35.49 29.46
CA VAL A 8 -8.73 34.64 30.58
C VAL A 8 -9.23 33.19 30.44
N THR A 9 -10.29 32.94 29.69
CA THR A 9 -10.88 31.59 29.52
C THR A 9 -10.08 30.71 28.52
N TRP A 10 -9.29 31.29 27.62
CA TRP A 10 -8.48 30.55 26.67
C TRP A 10 -7.19 29.98 27.26
N VAL A 11 -6.65 30.59 28.31
CA VAL A 11 -5.37 30.19 28.91
C VAL A 11 -5.55 29.02 29.90
N LEU A 12 -6.73 28.81 30.45
CA LEU A 12 -6.98 27.71 31.42
C LEU A 12 -7.40 26.37 30.76
N TYR A 13 -7.70 26.34 29.47
CA TYR A 13 -8.03 25.10 28.77
C TYR A 13 -6.80 24.30 28.33
N ASN A 14 -5.61 24.84 28.53
CA ASN A 14 -4.35 24.30 27.99
C ASN A 14 -3.49 23.54 29.00
N GLN A 15 -4.02 23.17 30.20
CA GLN A 15 -3.19 22.56 31.25
C GLN A 15 -3.34 21.03 31.43
N SER A 16 -4.02 20.31 30.52
CA SER A 16 -4.02 18.84 30.58
C SER A 16 -4.23 18.15 29.22
N MET A 17 -3.82 18.75 28.14
CA MET A 17 -3.72 17.99 26.89
C MET A 17 -2.42 17.20 26.94
N SER A 18 -2.51 15.92 27.28
CA SER A 18 -1.42 14.98 26.98
C SER A 18 -1.09 15.09 25.50
N GLU A 19 0.17 15.33 25.18
CA GLU A 19 0.64 15.46 23.79
C GLU A 19 0.31 14.16 23.05
N ILE A 20 -0.49 14.28 21.97
CA ILE A 20 -0.83 13.16 21.13
C ILE A 20 0.16 13.13 19.97
N LEU A 21 0.94 12.08 19.88
CA LEU A 21 1.84 11.84 18.77
C LEU A 21 1.05 11.28 17.59
N LEU A 22 1.14 11.94 16.44
CA LEU A 22 0.54 11.49 15.20
C LEU A 22 1.63 10.97 14.28
N ASN A 23 1.58 9.66 13.98
CA ASN A 23 2.49 9.00 13.06
C ASN A 23 1.75 8.48 11.82
N VAL A 24 2.45 8.42 10.71
CA VAL A 24 2.04 7.66 9.54
C VAL A 24 2.92 6.42 9.43
N HIS A 25 2.30 5.27 9.15
CA HIS A 25 2.99 4.02 8.81
C HIS A 25 2.60 3.58 7.40
N VAL A 26 3.52 2.95 6.69
CA VAL A 26 3.28 2.50 5.31
C VAL A 26 3.54 1.00 5.18
N VAL A 27 2.51 0.23 4.82
CA VAL A 27 2.64 -1.16 4.40
C VAL A 27 2.87 -1.18 2.89
N MET A 28 4.11 -1.29 2.48
CA MET A 28 4.48 -1.22 1.06
C MET A 28 4.66 -2.61 0.49
N PHE A 29 3.84 -2.97 -0.50
CA PHE A 29 3.89 -4.25 -1.20
C PHE A 29 4.50 -4.13 -2.59
N SER A 30 5.25 -5.15 -3.00
CA SER A 30 5.76 -5.34 -4.35
C SER A 30 5.86 -6.83 -4.68
N LEU A 31 5.71 -7.19 -5.95
CA LEU A 31 6.01 -8.53 -6.42
C LEU A 31 7.51 -8.63 -6.73
N ARG A 32 8.17 -9.63 -6.15
CA ARG A 32 9.59 -9.89 -6.33
C ARG A 32 9.82 -11.40 -6.27
N GLU A 33 10.70 -11.93 -7.10
CA GLU A 33 11.05 -13.36 -7.05
C GLU A 33 9.83 -14.28 -6.92
N GLU A 34 8.83 -14.06 -7.76
CA GLU A 34 7.59 -14.86 -7.79
C GLU A 34 6.82 -14.89 -6.45
N ALA A 35 6.95 -13.85 -5.62
CA ALA A 35 6.27 -13.74 -4.34
C ALA A 35 5.89 -12.30 -4.00
N LEU A 36 4.88 -12.15 -3.16
CA LEU A 36 4.53 -10.85 -2.58
C LEU A 36 5.48 -10.52 -1.44
N HIS A 37 6.10 -9.36 -1.52
CA HIS A 37 7.02 -8.85 -0.51
C HIS A 37 6.48 -7.58 0.13
N VAL A 38 6.90 -7.34 1.37
CA VAL A 38 6.68 -6.09 2.11
C VAL A 38 8.01 -5.44 2.44
N LEU A 39 8.08 -4.12 2.32
CA LEU A 39 9.26 -3.33 2.71
C LEU A 39 9.24 -3.07 4.21
N LEU A 40 10.35 -3.40 4.87
CA LEU A 40 10.53 -3.19 6.30
C LEU A 40 11.80 -2.38 6.57
N THR A 41 11.81 -1.67 7.69
CA THR A 41 12.96 -0.95 8.24
C THR A 41 13.43 -1.62 9.53
N PRO A 42 14.74 -1.62 9.85
CA PRO A 42 15.21 -2.07 11.16
C PRO A 42 14.53 -1.28 12.29
N ALA A 43 14.13 -1.99 13.35
CA ALA A 43 13.56 -1.42 14.56
C ALA A 43 14.44 -1.74 15.78
N GLU A 44 13.99 -1.42 16.98
CA GLU A 44 14.74 -1.67 18.22
C GLU A 44 15.02 -3.16 18.42
N GLY A 45 16.17 -3.47 18.98
CA GLY A 45 16.63 -4.84 19.21
C GLY A 45 16.97 -5.55 17.91
N ARG A 46 16.45 -6.75 17.71
CA ARG A 46 16.59 -7.56 16.49
C ARG A 46 15.27 -7.66 15.71
N THR A 47 14.42 -6.65 15.83
CA THR A 47 13.12 -6.63 15.17
C THR A 47 13.13 -5.74 13.92
N TRP A 48 12.07 -5.86 13.13
CA TRP A 48 11.80 -5.03 11.97
C TRP A 48 10.47 -4.31 12.16
N GLY A 49 10.30 -3.19 11.47
CA GLY A 49 9.07 -2.39 11.54
C GLY A 49 8.63 -1.90 10.18
N LEU A 50 7.43 -1.37 10.12
CA LEU A 50 6.93 -0.67 8.94
C LEU A 50 7.65 0.67 8.79
N PRO A 51 7.96 1.11 7.56
CA PRO A 51 8.38 2.49 7.32
C PRO A 51 7.38 3.46 7.94
N HIS A 52 7.86 4.45 8.66
CA HIS A 52 7.01 5.42 9.36
C HIS A 52 7.64 6.81 9.39
N ALA A 53 6.80 7.79 9.65
CA ALA A 53 7.21 9.17 9.92
C ALA A 53 6.24 9.84 10.90
N GLN A 54 6.75 10.65 11.82
CA GLN A 54 5.93 11.54 12.61
C GLN A 54 5.40 12.66 11.71
N VAL A 55 4.11 12.95 11.80
CA VAL A 55 3.48 14.01 10.99
C VAL A 55 3.93 15.38 11.51
N GLN A 56 4.37 16.23 10.59
CA GLN A 56 4.79 17.60 10.90
C GLN A 56 3.60 18.56 10.78
N ALA A 57 3.67 19.68 11.47
CA ALA A 57 2.57 20.65 11.54
C ALA A 57 2.16 21.26 10.18
N THR A 58 3.04 21.22 9.18
CA THR A 58 2.86 21.89 7.88
C THR A 58 2.79 20.94 6.70
N GLU A 59 2.67 19.62 6.94
CA GLU A 59 2.59 18.62 5.85
C GLU A 59 1.26 17.87 5.87
N SER A 60 0.85 17.35 4.71
CA SER A 60 -0.29 16.44 4.59
C SER A 60 0.10 15.03 5.09
N LEU A 61 -0.91 14.20 5.40
CA LEU A 61 -0.67 12.80 5.77
C LEU A 61 -0.03 12.00 4.62
N GLU A 62 -0.39 12.32 3.39
CA GLU A 62 0.18 11.73 2.17
C GLU A 62 1.66 12.11 1.98
N ASP A 63 2.04 13.35 2.30
CA ASP A 63 3.44 13.77 2.23
C ASP A 63 4.26 13.13 3.36
N ALA A 64 3.71 13.01 4.56
CA ALA A 64 4.32 12.26 5.66
C ALA A 64 4.52 10.79 5.28
N ALA A 65 3.51 10.14 4.64
CA ALA A 65 3.61 8.77 4.17
C ALA A 65 4.70 8.64 3.08
N ALA A 66 4.76 9.55 2.11
CA ALA A 66 5.79 9.55 1.09
C ALA A 66 7.20 9.74 1.70
N ARG A 67 7.32 10.57 2.72
CA ARG A 67 8.57 10.79 3.46
C ARG A 67 9.03 9.55 4.24
N ALA A 68 8.11 8.73 4.75
CA ALA A 68 8.42 7.49 5.45
C ALA A 68 9.24 6.49 4.60
N PHE A 69 9.11 6.52 3.27
CA PHE A 69 9.89 5.68 2.35
C PHE A 69 10.76 6.48 1.38
N ALA A 70 10.99 7.77 1.65
CA ALA A 70 11.82 8.62 0.81
C ALA A 70 13.23 8.03 0.60
N GLY A 71 13.76 8.16 -0.62
CA GLY A 71 15.06 7.61 -1.00
C GLY A 71 15.08 6.10 -1.26
N GLN A 72 13.97 5.39 -1.04
CA GLN A 72 13.83 3.97 -1.35
C GLN A 72 13.09 3.75 -2.66
N ILE A 73 11.99 4.45 -2.83
CA ILE A 73 11.09 4.39 -3.99
C ILE A 73 10.68 5.82 -4.33
N ASP A 74 10.63 6.14 -5.62
CA ASP A 74 10.03 7.39 -6.09
C ASP A 74 8.53 7.36 -5.77
N LYS A 75 8.04 8.36 -5.03
CA LYS A 75 6.62 8.47 -4.65
C LYS A 75 5.65 8.40 -5.84
N ARG A 76 6.09 8.83 -7.02
CA ARG A 76 5.30 8.78 -8.27
C ARG A 76 5.08 7.36 -8.80
N GLN A 77 5.91 6.42 -8.39
CA GLN A 77 5.82 5.00 -8.76
C GLN A 77 5.02 4.19 -7.74
N ALA A 78 4.70 4.76 -6.59
CA ALA A 78 3.91 4.10 -5.55
C ALA A 78 2.45 4.54 -5.62
N HIS A 79 1.54 3.58 -5.78
CA HIS A 79 0.12 3.80 -5.54
C HIS A 79 -0.12 3.79 -4.03
N LEU A 80 -0.49 4.93 -3.46
CA LEU A 80 -0.66 5.13 -2.03
C LEU A 80 -2.14 5.31 -1.69
N GLU A 81 -2.64 4.57 -0.71
CA GLU A 81 -4.02 4.67 -0.24
C GLU A 81 -4.10 4.48 1.28
N GLN A 82 -4.89 5.31 1.95
CA GLN A 82 -5.11 5.17 3.38
C GLN A 82 -5.84 3.85 3.69
N LEU A 83 -5.31 3.10 4.66
CA LEU A 83 -5.82 1.80 5.05
C LEU A 83 -6.75 1.90 6.27
N TYR A 84 -6.21 2.34 7.39
CA TYR A 84 -6.92 2.41 8.68
C TYR A 84 -6.16 3.31 9.66
N THR A 85 -6.86 3.77 10.71
CA THR A 85 -6.25 4.56 11.80
C THR A 85 -6.28 3.75 13.09
N TYR A 86 -5.12 3.53 13.67
CA TYR A 86 -4.90 2.85 14.94
C TYR A 86 -4.74 3.88 16.04
N GLY A 87 -5.69 3.98 16.96
CA GLY A 87 -5.73 5.00 17.99
C GLY A 87 -6.10 4.47 19.36
N ASP A 88 -5.87 3.18 19.64
CA ASP A 88 -6.08 2.62 20.97
C ASP A 88 -5.17 3.32 21.99
N PRO A 89 -5.70 3.82 23.13
CA PRO A 89 -4.89 4.46 24.18
C PRO A 89 -3.81 3.58 24.76
N GLU A 90 -4.02 2.27 24.81
CA GLU A 90 -3.09 1.31 25.41
C GLU A 90 -2.08 0.73 24.40
N ARG A 91 -2.13 1.18 23.13
CA ARG A 91 -1.28 0.67 22.05
C ARG A 91 0.22 0.88 22.28
N ASP A 92 0.61 2.01 22.84
CA ASP A 92 1.98 2.27 23.28
C ASP A 92 1.93 2.72 24.76
N PRO A 93 2.60 2.00 25.69
CA PRO A 93 2.54 2.32 27.12
C PRO A 93 3.28 3.61 27.48
N ARG A 94 4.10 4.16 26.58
CA ARG A 94 4.94 5.34 26.81
C ARG A 94 4.28 6.64 26.34
N TRP A 95 3.44 6.56 25.28
CA TRP A 95 2.93 7.72 24.58
C TRP A 95 1.49 7.55 24.14
N ARG A 96 0.72 8.62 24.18
CA ARG A 96 -0.57 8.66 23.48
C ARG A 96 -0.30 8.77 21.99
N LEU A 97 -0.31 7.63 21.28
CA LEU A 97 0.06 7.51 19.88
C LEU A 97 -1.16 7.22 19.00
N VAL A 98 -1.34 8.01 17.95
CA VAL A 98 -2.27 7.72 16.85
C VAL A 98 -1.46 7.45 15.60
N SER A 99 -1.73 6.33 14.92
CA SER A 99 -1.06 5.96 13.68
C SER A 99 -2.05 5.86 12.55
N VAL A 100 -1.89 6.72 11.55
CA VAL A 100 -2.59 6.61 10.27
C VAL A 100 -1.78 5.68 9.38
N VAL A 101 -2.35 4.54 9.00
CA VAL A 101 -1.68 3.54 8.18
C VAL A 101 -2.11 3.67 6.74
N TYR A 102 -1.15 3.70 5.85
CA TYR A 102 -1.32 3.60 4.41
C TYR A 102 -0.83 2.24 3.92
N PHE A 103 -1.44 1.69 2.88
CA PHE A 103 -0.76 0.70 2.07
C PHE A 103 -0.27 1.34 0.78
N ALA A 104 0.86 0.85 0.29
CA ALA A 104 1.45 1.28 -0.96
C ALA A 104 1.70 0.08 -1.87
N LEU A 105 1.41 0.22 -3.17
CA LEU A 105 1.72 -0.79 -4.18
C LEU A 105 2.79 -0.24 -5.11
N VAL A 106 3.82 -1.04 -5.31
CA VAL A 106 5.00 -0.66 -6.09
C VAL A 106 5.20 -1.65 -7.22
N PRO A 107 5.31 -1.19 -8.48
CA PRO A 107 5.56 -2.06 -9.62
C PRO A 107 6.84 -2.90 -9.48
N THR A 108 6.87 -4.05 -10.11
CA THR A 108 8.01 -4.99 -10.10
C THR A 108 9.31 -4.37 -10.63
N ASN A 109 9.20 -3.40 -11.55
CA ASN A 109 10.32 -2.68 -12.16
C ASN A 109 10.75 -1.42 -11.41
N ALA A 110 10.12 -1.09 -10.28
CA ALA A 110 10.54 0.03 -9.45
C ALA A 110 11.93 -0.21 -8.85
N GLN A 111 12.63 0.88 -8.54
CA GLN A 111 13.98 0.81 -7.98
C GLN A 111 14.00 -0.07 -6.73
N GLN A 112 15.12 -0.78 -6.56
CA GLN A 112 15.31 -1.58 -5.35
C GLN A 112 15.52 -0.67 -4.14
N ALA A 113 15.03 -1.11 -2.99
CA ALA A 113 15.28 -0.45 -1.72
C ALA A 113 16.79 -0.29 -1.50
N SER A 114 17.21 0.92 -1.17
CA SER A 114 18.58 1.26 -0.80
C SER A 114 18.68 1.51 0.72
N GLY A 115 19.89 1.50 1.25
CA GLY A 115 20.11 1.78 2.67
C GLY A 115 19.71 0.60 3.59
N LYS A 116 19.04 0.91 4.69
CA LYS A 116 18.74 -0.07 5.76
C LYS A 116 17.43 -0.83 5.55
N MET A 117 16.49 -0.33 4.74
CA MET A 117 15.22 -1.01 4.48
C MET A 117 15.42 -2.22 3.57
N ARG A 118 14.62 -3.26 3.78
CA ARG A 118 14.69 -4.51 3.03
C ARG A 118 13.31 -5.06 2.70
N TRP A 119 13.22 -5.77 1.58
CA TRP A 119 12.04 -6.49 1.16
C TRP A 119 12.03 -7.90 1.78
N PHE A 120 10.92 -8.27 2.38
CA PHE A 120 10.70 -9.59 2.98
C PHE A 120 9.46 -10.24 2.37
N ARG A 121 9.51 -11.55 2.13
CA ARG A 121 8.34 -12.31 1.69
C ARG A 121 7.25 -12.21 2.74
N VAL A 122 6.02 -11.89 2.35
CA VAL A 122 4.89 -11.72 3.27
C VAL A 122 4.58 -12.99 4.06
N ASN A 123 4.84 -14.17 3.47
CA ASN A 123 4.63 -15.47 4.12
C ASN A 123 5.79 -15.90 5.04
N SER A 124 6.88 -15.13 5.12
CA SER A 124 8.06 -15.45 5.95
C SER A 124 8.67 -14.16 6.51
N LEU A 125 7.89 -13.47 7.35
CA LEU A 125 8.32 -12.24 7.97
C LEU A 125 9.29 -12.50 9.12
N PRO A 126 10.29 -11.64 9.33
CA PRO A 126 11.09 -11.64 10.55
C PRO A 126 10.21 -11.19 11.75
N PRO A 127 10.73 -11.27 12.98
CA PRO A 127 10.06 -10.68 14.13
C PRO A 127 9.77 -9.19 13.90
N LEU A 128 8.51 -8.78 14.00
CA LEU A 128 8.09 -7.40 13.84
C LEU A 128 7.88 -6.72 15.19
N ALA A 129 8.20 -5.43 15.23
CA ALA A 129 8.00 -4.59 16.41
C ALA A 129 6.50 -4.28 16.60
N HIS A 130 6.10 -4.11 17.85
CA HIS A 130 4.73 -3.72 18.23
C HIS A 130 3.66 -4.59 17.56
N ASP A 131 2.61 -3.94 17.06
CA ASP A 131 1.48 -4.52 16.34
C ASP A 131 1.67 -4.55 14.80
N HIS A 132 2.90 -4.36 14.31
CA HIS A 132 3.18 -4.27 12.88
C HIS A 132 2.88 -5.57 12.12
N ALA A 133 2.91 -6.72 12.81
CA ALA A 133 2.48 -8.00 12.21
C ALA A 133 0.98 -8.00 11.90
N ASP A 134 0.15 -7.54 12.84
CA ASP A 134 -1.30 -7.47 12.69
C ASP A 134 -1.70 -6.44 11.62
N ILE A 135 -1.01 -5.28 11.60
CA ILE A 135 -1.19 -4.25 10.59
C ILE A 135 -0.89 -4.81 9.19
N THR A 136 0.23 -5.53 9.05
CA THR A 136 0.62 -6.14 7.76
C THR A 136 -0.38 -7.20 7.31
N ALA A 137 -0.83 -8.06 8.22
CA ALA A 137 -1.85 -9.08 7.95
C ALA A 137 -3.19 -8.44 7.55
N TYR A 138 -3.60 -7.36 8.21
CA TYR A 138 -4.79 -6.61 7.85
C TYR A 138 -4.67 -5.96 6.47
N ALA A 139 -3.53 -5.34 6.17
CA ALA A 139 -3.26 -4.74 4.86
C ALA A 139 -3.34 -5.79 3.73
N LEU A 140 -2.77 -6.99 3.94
CA LEU A 140 -2.86 -8.09 2.97
C LEU A 140 -4.31 -8.54 2.74
N ARG A 141 -5.10 -8.70 3.82
CA ARG A 141 -6.53 -9.02 3.69
C ARG A 141 -7.27 -7.96 2.87
N ARG A 142 -7.02 -6.68 3.16
CA ARG A 142 -7.65 -5.56 2.43
C ARG A 142 -7.25 -5.55 0.95
N LEU A 143 -5.98 -5.83 0.65
CA LEU A 143 -5.51 -5.96 -0.74
C LEU A 143 -6.23 -7.09 -1.47
N ARG A 144 -6.35 -8.28 -0.85
CA ARG A 144 -7.08 -9.42 -1.42
C ARG A 144 -8.53 -9.08 -1.73
N TYR A 145 -9.25 -8.48 -0.77
CA TYR A 145 -10.63 -8.03 -1.00
C TYR A 145 -10.73 -7.00 -2.13
N LYS A 146 -9.79 -6.06 -2.21
CA LYS A 146 -9.80 -5.06 -3.28
C LYS A 146 -9.60 -5.64 -4.66
N LEU A 147 -8.84 -6.71 -4.80
CA LEU A 147 -8.66 -7.40 -6.09
C LEU A 147 -9.98 -7.93 -6.67
N GLU A 148 -10.97 -8.24 -5.82
CA GLU A 148 -12.26 -8.75 -6.28
C GLU A 148 -13.12 -7.70 -7.01
N TYR A 149 -12.96 -6.41 -6.69
CA TYR A 149 -13.84 -5.35 -7.18
C TYR A 149 -13.14 -4.08 -7.68
N SER A 150 -11.81 -4.08 -7.73
CA SER A 150 -11.05 -2.92 -8.18
C SER A 150 -9.85 -3.30 -9.04
N ALA A 151 -9.34 -2.32 -9.77
CA ALA A 151 -8.16 -2.46 -10.61
C ALA A 151 -6.83 -2.34 -9.83
N VAL A 152 -6.85 -2.46 -8.51
CA VAL A 152 -5.67 -2.22 -7.67
C VAL A 152 -4.49 -3.14 -8.00
N GLY A 153 -4.73 -4.37 -8.47
CA GLY A 153 -3.68 -5.31 -8.88
C GLY A 153 -2.79 -4.81 -10.02
N PHE A 154 -3.31 -3.93 -10.87
CA PHE A 154 -2.53 -3.33 -11.96
C PHE A 154 -1.39 -2.44 -11.46
N GLN A 155 -1.50 -1.90 -10.25
CA GLN A 155 -0.49 -1.05 -9.63
C GLN A 155 0.81 -1.80 -9.28
N LEU A 156 0.78 -3.13 -9.29
CA LEU A 156 1.95 -3.99 -9.08
C LEU A 156 2.66 -4.37 -10.38
N LEU A 157 2.07 -4.05 -11.53
CA LEU A 157 2.59 -4.38 -12.85
C LEU A 157 3.26 -3.15 -13.51
N PRO A 158 4.15 -3.38 -14.48
CA PRO A 158 4.56 -2.34 -15.41
C PRO A 158 3.35 -1.76 -16.17
N SER A 159 3.52 -0.59 -16.78
CA SER A 159 2.48 0.07 -17.59
C SER A 159 1.94 -0.80 -18.72
N GLU A 160 2.78 -1.69 -19.29
CA GLU A 160 2.41 -2.69 -20.27
C GLU A 160 2.74 -4.09 -19.75
N PHE A 161 1.79 -5.00 -19.85
CA PHE A 161 1.87 -6.35 -19.32
C PHE A 161 1.16 -7.37 -20.22
N THR A 162 1.49 -8.64 -20.05
CA THR A 162 0.76 -9.75 -20.68
C THR A 162 -0.40 -10.22 -19.80
N LEU A 163 -1.41 -10.87 -20.39
CA LEU A 163 -2.49 -11.48 -19.59
C LEU A 163 -1.99 -12.57 -18.64
N SER A 164 -0.87 -13.21 -18.97
CA SER A 164 -0.25 -14.22 -18.09
C SER A 164 0.41 -13.57 -16.87
N GLU A 165 1.10 -12.46 -17.04
CA GLU A 165 1.68 -11.72 -15.92
C GLU A 165 0.61 -11.17 -14.99
N LEU A 166 -0.47 -10.64 -15.55
CA LEU A 166 -1.60 -10.16 -14.74
C LEU A 166 -2.26 -11.32 -13.97
N GLN A 167 -2.55 -12.45 -14.63
CA GLN A 167 -3.10 -13.63 -13.95
C GLN A 167 -2.20 -14.09 -12.81
N HIS A 168 -0.90 -14.21 -13.08
CA HIS A 168 0.08 -14.64 -12.09
C HIS A 168 0.18 -13.68 -10.90
N THR A 169 0.12 -12.37 -11.16
CA THR A 169 0.03 -11.34 -10.09
C THR A 169 -1.16 -11.60 -9.16
N TYR A 170 -2.34 -11.88 -9.74
CA TYR A 170 -3.54 -12.17 -8.94
C TYR A 170 -3.38 -13.48 -8.15
N GLU A 171 -2.85 -14.53 -8.77
CA GLU A 171 -2.60 -15.83 -8.12
C GLU A 171 -1.66 -15.71 -6.92
N ILE A 172 -0.57 -14.94 -7.06
CA ILE A 172 0.37 -14.69 -5.95
C ILE A 172 -0.30 -13.97 -4.79
N ILE A 173 -1.09 -12.93 -5.05
CA ILE A 173 -1.71 -12.14 -3.99
C ILE A 173 -2.83 -12.91 -3.31
N LEU A 174 -3.67 -13.59 -4.08
CA LEU A 174 -4.78 -14.40 -3.57
C LEU A 174 -4.28 -15.65 -2.84
N GLY A 175 -3.16 -16.21 -3.28
CA GLY A 175 -2.61 -17.47 -2.79
C GLY A 175 -3.32 -18.70 -3.36
N GLU A 176 -3.96 -18.56 -4.53
CA GLU A 176 -4.71 -19.62 -5.21
C GLU A 176 -4.49 -19.58 -6.72
N THR A 177 -4.72 -20.71 -7.39
CA THR A 177 -4.63 -20.80 -8.85
C THR A 177 -5.97 -20.43 -9.48
N LEU A 178 -5.92 -19.59 -10.51
CA LEU A 178 -7.10 -19.13 -11.24
C LEU A 178 -7.26 -19.91 -12.56
N ASP A 179 -8.51 -20.26 -12.94
CA ASP A 179 -8.78 -20.83 -14.24
C ASP A 179 -8.45 -19.85 -15.37
N LYS A 180 -7.45 -20.18 -16.14
CA LYS A 180 -6.87 -19.34 -17.20
C LYS A 180 -7.90 -18.85 -18.21
N ARG A 181 -8.80 -19.73 -18.63
CA ARG A 181 -9.80 -19.42 -19.67
C ARG A 181 -10.85 -18.47 -19.12
N ASN A 182 -11.32 -18.72 -17.93
CA ASN A 182 -12.34 -17.92 -17.26
C ASN A 182 -11.78 -16.53 -16.89
N PHE A 183 -10.57 -16.47 -16.31
CA PHE A 183 -9.88 -15.23 -16.00
C PHE A 183 -9.76 -14.32 -17.22
N ARG A 184 -9.22 -14.84 -18.34
CA ARG A 184 -9.04 -14.07 -19.57
C ARG A 184 -10.36 -13.61 -20.17
N ARG A 185 -11.37 -14.49 -20.21
CA ARG A 185 -12.70 -14.14 -20.73
C ARG A 185 -13.32 -12.98 -19.96
N ARG A 186 -13.27 -13.03 -18.61
CA ARG A 186 -13.81 -11.97 -17.73
C ARG A 186 -13.05 -10.66 -17.88
N LEU A 187 -11.73 -10.74 -17.87
CA LEU A 187 -10.87 -9.58 -17.98
C LEU A 187 -11.05 -8.85 -19.33
N LEU A 188 -11.04 -9.58 -20.45
CA LEU A 188 -11.27 -8.99 -21.77
C LEU A 188 -12.71 -8.48 -21.92
N GLY A 189 -13.69 -9.17 -21.36
CA GLY A 189 -15.09 -8.75 -21.37
C GLY A 189 -15.39 -7.55 -20.47
N SER A 190 -14.53 -7.22 -19.51
CA SER A 190 -14.72 -6.06 -18.64
C SER A 190 -14.41 -4.71 -19.30
N GLY A 191 -13.64 -4.71 -20.40
CA GLY A 191 -13.22 -3.50 -21.11
C GLY A 191 -12.25 -2.61 -20.34
N ILE A 192 -11.67 -3.10 -19.23
CA ILE A 192 -10.74 -2.32 -18.38
C ILE A 192 -9.30 -2.30 -18.87
N ILE A 193 -8.99 -3.15 -19.84
CA ILE A 193 -7.69 -3.18 -20.51
C ILE A 193 -7.87 -3.01 -22.00
N GLU A 194 -6.83 -2.50 -22.66
CA GLU A 194 -6.74 -2.42 -24.11
C GLU A 194 -5.43 -3.03 -24.61
N GLU A 195 -5.47 -3.62 -25.80
CA GLU A 195 -4.30 -4.18 -26.46
C GLU A 195 -3.41 -3.04 -26.96
N THR A 196 -2.10 -3.17 -26.78
CA THR A 196 -1.11 -2.23 -27.32
C THR A 196 -0.51 -2.78 -28.62
N PRO A 197 0.10 -1.93 -29.46
CA PRO A 197 0.78 -2.40 -30.69
C PRO A 197 2.05 -3.21 -30.38
N HIS A 198 2.45 -3.31 -29.13
CA HIS A 198 3.69 -3.95 -28.73
C HIS A 198 3.48 -5.43 -28.39
N GLN A 199 4.57 -6.19 -28.51
CA GLN A 199 4.63 -7.59 -28.14
C GLN A 199 5.88 -7.84 -27.32
N ARG A 200 5.80 -8.77 -26.38
CA ARG A 200 6.97 -9.23 -25.62
C ARG A 200 7.51 -10.49 -26.26
N SER A 201 8.73 -10.42 -26.76
CA SER A 201 9.47 -11.57 -27.25
C SER A 201 10.10 -12.33 -26.08
N GLY A 202 10.12 -13.66 -26.17
CA GLY A 202 10.71 -14.57 -25.19
C GLY A 202 11.07 -15.89 -25.90
N GLU A 203 11.32 -16.96 -25.15
CA GLU A 203 11.65 -18.30 -25.70
C GLU A 203 10.46 -18.97 -26.45
N GLY A 204 9.28 -18.36 -26.46
CA GLY A 204 8.08 -18.87 -27.10
C GLY A 204 7.47 -17.92 -28.14
N ARG A 205 6.20 -18.20 -28.52
CA ARG A 205 5.43 -17.29 -29.37
C ARG A 205 5.34 -15.92 -28.74
N PRO A 206 5.59 -14.81 -29.49
CA PRO A 206 5.46 -13.45 -28.96
C PRO A 206 4.11 -13.22 -28.29
N ALA A 207 4.13 -12.68 -27.08
CA ALA A 207 2.95 -12.40 -26.27
C ALA A 207 2.47 -10.97 -26.51
N ARG A 208 1.18 -10.80 -26.74
CA ARG A 208 0.55 -9.47 -26.85
C ARG A 208 0.65 -8.74 -25.51
N LEU A 209 0.92 -7.43 -25.57
CA LEU A 209 0.92 -6.56 -24.42
C LEU A 209 -0.40 -5.78 -24.34
N TYR A 210 -0.81 -5.57 -23.11
CA TYR A 210 -2.01 -4.84 -22.74
C TYR A 210 -1.64 -3.73 -21.77
N ARG A 211 -2.46 -2.70 -21.73
CA ARG A 211 -2.37 -1.65 -20.69
C ARG A 211 -3.73 -1.45 -20.03
N TYR A 212 -3.70 -0.98 -18.81
CA TYR A 212 -4.89 -0.57 -18.08
C TYR A 212 -5.48 0.70 -18.71
N ARG A 213 -6.80 0.77 -18.82
CA ARG A 213 -7.54 1.93 -19.31
C ARG A 213 -7.94 2.83 -18.13
N PRO A 214 -7.35 4.02 -17.97
CA PRO A 214 -7.68 4.92 -16.85
C PRO A 214 -9.13 5.41 -16.85
N ASP A 215 -9.75 5.51 -18.03
CA ASP A 215 -11.14 5.91 -18.23
C ASP A 215 -12.14 4.82 -17.78
N ALA A 216 -11.71 3.58 -17.64
CA ALA A 216 -12.54 2.45 -17.20
C ALA A 216 -12.74 2.38 -15.67
N VAL A 217 -12.13 3.24 -14.89
CA VAL A 217 -12.20 3.23 -13.40
C VAL A 217 -13.63 3.27 -12.88
N ALA A 218 -14.51 3.99 -13.53
CA ALA A 218 -15.93 4.09 -13.14
C ALA A 218 -16.68 2.77 -13.31
N GLU A 219 -16.34 1.97 -14.32
CA GLU A 219 -17.01 0.70 -14.60
C GLU A 219 -16.54 -0.43 -13.67
N VAL A 220 -15.26 -0.42 -13.28
CA VAL A 220 -14.68 -1.45 -12.40
C VAL A 220 -15.27 -1.39 -10.99
N LYS A 221 -15.62 -0.21 -10.50
CA LYS A 221 -16.25 -0.03 -9.17
C LYS A 221 -17.64 -0.67 -9.06
N ALA A 222 -18.31 -0.91 -10.18
CA ALA A 222 -19.67 -1.45 -10.21
C ALA A 222 -19.73 -2.97 -10.47
N ARG A 223 -18.63 -3.62 -10.82
CA ARG A 223 -18.63 -5.05 -11.21
C ARG A 223 -17.56 -5.83 -10.44
N ARG A 224 -17.96 -6.93 -9.82
CA ARG A 224 -17.00 -7.92 -9.30
C ARG A 224 -16.17 -8.47 -10.46
N LEU A 225 -14.86 -8.30 -10.41
CA LEU A 225 -13.93 -8.89 -11.38
C LEU A 225 -13.86 -10.42 -11.22
N PHE A 226 -14.09 -10.91 -10.00
CA PHE A 226 -14.08 -12.34 -9.67
C PHE A 226 -15.25 -12.66 -8.72
N PRO A 227 -15.73 -13.92 -8.73
CA PRO A 227 -16.85 -14.37 -7.88
C PRO A 227 -16.52 -14.36 -6.39
#